data_42d2da64ba04f8fbbc0db08f885b5dab
#
_entry.id   42d2da64ba04f8fbbc0db08f885b5dab
#
_cell.length_a   1.000
_cell.length_b   1.000
_cell.length_c   1.000
_cell.angle_alpha   90.00
_cell.angle_beta   90.00
_cell.angle_gamma   90.00
#
_symmetry.space_group_name_H-M   'P 1'
#
loop_
_entity.id
_entity.type
_entity.pdbx_description
1 polymer ?
#
loop_
_entity_poly.entity_id
_entity_poly.type
_entity_poly.pdbx_seq_one_letter_code
_entity_poly.pdbx_strand_id
1 'polypeptide(L)'
;GEMTQLHTHDYIELAYVVEGEFRQRILGNDIVFRKGELCLIDKNCLHQDYLLKEPATILFLGIANDMFSEIMDENITTQKIISFLQSALLKQKDLQQYLHFKPGTGASKEMEDCLCLLLDELRNGATGSRYICKGLLLRIFRIMSSKYEFSLSREQRKTMNWIISSRIIKT
;
A
#
# COMPACT_ATOMS: atom_id res chain seq x y z
N GLY A 1 -8.24 -13.28 -20.08
CA GLY A 1 -7.88 -11.91 -20.38
C GLY A 1 -6.37 -11.72 -20.51
N GLU A 2 -5.99 -10.77 -21.30
CA GLU A 2 -4.58 -10.42 -21.46
C GLU A 2 -4.02 -9.83 -20.16
N MET A 3 -2.77 -10.12 -19.89
CA MET A 3 -2.07 -9.69 -18.68
C MET A 3 -0.75 -9.03 -19.06
N THR A 4 -0.27 -8.14 -18.23
CA THR A 4 1.09 -7.64 -18.32
C THR A 4 2.09 -8.77 -18.00
N GLN A 5 3.36 -8.54 -18.27
CA GLN A 5 4.40 -9.47 -17.86
C GLN A 5 4.42 -9.62 -16.34
N LEU A 6 4.72 -10.83 -15.89
CA LEU A 6 5.01 -11.08 -14.48
C LEU A 6 6.27 -10.29 -14.10
N HIS A 7 6.16 -9.44 -13.07
CA HIS A 7 7.25 -8.54 -12.71
C HIS A 7 7.32 -8.29 -11.20
N THR A 8 8.41 -7.70 -10.77
CA THR A 8 8.62 -7.20 -9.43
C THR A 8 9.18 -5.79 -9.50
N HIS A 9 9.09 -5.09 -8.37
CA HIS A 9 9.71 -3.79 -8.17
C HIS A 9 10.62 -3.84 -6.94
N ASP A 10 11.64 -2.98 -6.91
CA ASP A 10 12.52 -2.82 -5.75
C ASP A 10 12.01 -1.75 -4.76
N TYR A 11 10.79 -1.30 -4.96
CA TYR A 11 10.09 -0.33 -4.12
C TYR A 11 8.71 -0.88 -3.73
N ILE A 12 8.09 -0.25 -2.75
CA ILE A 12 6.71 -0.54 -2.33
C ILE A 12 5.76 0.19 -3.27
N GLU A 13 4.78 -0.52 -3.82
CA GLU A 13 3.79 0.07 -4.72
C GLU A 13 2.45 0.22 -4.02
N LEU A 14 1.91 1.43 -4.08
CA LEU A 14 0.55 1.73 -3.68
C LEU A 14 -0.28 1.94 -4.95
N ALA A 15 -1.39 1.22 -5.09
CA ALA A 15 -2.34 1.40 -6.16
C ALA A 15 -3.70 1.80 -5.59
N TYR A 16 -4.29 2.87 -6.11
CA TYR A 16 -5.59 3.37 -5.70
C TYR A 16 -6.55 3.40 -6.89
N VAL A 17 -7.74 2.83 -6.73
CA VAL A 17 -8.75 2.80 -7.80
C VAL A 17 -9.61 4.05 -7.72
N VAL A 18 -9.38 4.97 -8.66
CA VAL A 18 -10.15 6.22 -8.76
C VAL A 18 -11.53 5.95 -9.36
N GLU A 19 -11.58 5.19 -10.45
CA GLU A 19 -12.81 4.77 -11.12
C GLU A 19 -12.65 3.38 -11.72
N GLY A 20 -13.75 2.63 -11.78
CA GLY A 20 -13.78 1.30 -12.38
C GLY A 20 -13.25 0.22 -11.46
N GLU A 21 -12.68 -0.80 -12.05
CA GLU A 21 -12.09 -1.94 -11.36
C GLU A 21 -10.68 -2.18 -11.85
N PHE A 22 -9.83 -2.66 -10.95
CA PHE A 22 -8.46 -3.05 -11.24
C PHE A 22 -8.26 -4.50 -10.85
N ARG A 23 -7.85 -5.33 -11.80
CA ARG A 23 -7.56 -6.75 -11.58
C ARG A 23 -6.08 -7.02 -11.61
N GLN A 24 -5.61 -7.75 -10.61
CA GLN A 24 -4.22 -8.18 -10.53
C GLN A 24 -4.13 -9.67 -10.19
N ARG A 25 -3.07 -10.30 -10.66
CA ARG A 25 -2.64 -11.59 -10.12
C ARG A 25 -1.43 -11.34 -9.24
N ILE A 26 -1.57 -11.59 -7.95
CA ILE A 26 -0.53 -11.40 -6.96
C ILE A 26 -0.28 -12.72 -6.25
N LEU A 27 0.96 -13.20 -6.32
CA LEU A 27 1.36 -14.49 -5.74
C LEU A 27 0.43 -15.64 -6.18
N GLY A 28 0.01 -15.63 -7.46
CA GLY A 28 -0.87 -16.64 -8.03
C GLY A 28 -2.35 -16.47 -7.72
N ASN A 29 -2.75 -15.45 -6.96
CA ASN A 29 -4.14 -15.20 -6.63
C ASN A 29 -4.71 -14.05 -7.48
N ASP A 30 -5.87 -14.26 -8.09
CA ASP A 30 -6.59 -13.23 -8.83
C ASP A 30 -7.39 -12.39 -7.87
N ILE A 31 -7.14 -11.08 -7.88
CA ILE A 31 -7.73 -10.13 -6.96
C ILE A 31 -8.35 -8.98 -7.75
N VAL A 32 -9.54 -8.57 -7.35
CA VAL A 32 -10.24 -7.41 -7.91
C VAL A 32 -10.25 -6.30 -6.89
N PHE A 33 -9.72 -5.15 -7.27
CA PHE A 33 -9.78 -3.91 -6.50
C PHE A 33 -10.83 -3.00 -7.13
N ARG A 34 -11.71 -2.47 -6.30
CA ARG A 34 -12.83 -1.63 -6.73
C ARG A 34 -12.60 -0.17 -6.37
N LYS A 35 -13.44 0.70 -6.91
CA LYS A 35 -13.37 2.14 -6.64
C LYS A 35 -13.21 2.45 -5.15
N GLY A 36 -12.23 3.28 -4.84
CA GLY A 36 -11.90 3.69 -3.46
C GLY A 36 -10.98 2.74 -2.72
N GLU A 37 -10.74 1.55 -3.26
CA GLU A 37 -9.86 0.56 -2.64
C GLU A 37 -8.39 0.80 -2.97
N LEU A 38 -7.54 0.30 -2.08
CA LEU A 38 -6.10 0.39 -2.21
C LEU A 38 -5.47 -0.99 -2.18
N CYS A 39 -4.42 -1.13 -2.97
CA CYS A 39 -3.50 -2.26 -2.88
C CYS A 39 -2.12 -1.76 -2.49
N LEU A 40 -1.52 -2.40 -1.49
CA LEU A 40 -0.13 -2.15 -1.12
C LEU A 40 0.67 -3.42 -1.39
N ILE A 41 1.65 -3.33 -2.27
CA ILE A 41 2.49 -4.45 -2.69
C ILE A 41 3.91 -4.21 -2.20
N ASP A 42 4.45 -5.19 -1.48
CA ASP A 42 5.82 -5.16 -0.99
C ASP A 42 6.83 -5.20 -2.16
N LYS A 43 8.02 -4.73 -1.88
CA LYS A 43 9.13 -4.88 -2.83
C LYS A 43 9.36 -6.37 -3.14
N ASN A 44 9.74 -6.64 -4.38
CA ASN A 44 10.02 -7.99 -4.87
C ASN A 44 8.84 -8.97 -4.84
N CYS A 45 7.63 -8.48 -4.61
CA CYS A 45 6.42 -9.29 -4.69
C CYS A 45 6.03 -9.51 -6.15
N LEU A 46 5.96 -10.77 -6.59
CA LEU A 46 5.59 -11.12 -7.95
C LEU A 46 4.12 -10.80 -8.22
N HIS A 47 3.86 -10.04 -9.26
CA HIS A 47 2.51 -9.67 -9.66
C HIS A 47 2.40 -9.39 -11.15
N GLN A 48 1.17 -9.46 -11.64
CA GLN A 48 0.78 -9.13 -13.01
C GLN A 48 -0.51 -8.35 -12.98
N ASP A 49 -0.64 -7.38 -13.88
CA ASP A 49 -1.86 -6.63 -14.05
C ASP A 49 -2.68 -7.22 -15.22
N TYR A 50 -3.97 -7.41 -15.01
CA TYR A 50 -4.87 -7.71 -16.12
C TYR A 50 -5.11 -6.46 -16.93
N LEU A 51 -5.10 -6.60 -18.26
CA LEU A 51 -5.45 -5.48 -19.15
C LEU A 51 -6.93 -5.14 -18.97
N LEU A 52 -7.21 -3.87 -18.87
CA LEU A 52 -8.54 -3.36 -18.63
C LEU A 52 -9.40 -3.53 -19.89
N LYS A 53 -10.55 -4.19 -19.74
CA LYS A 53 -11.55 -4.30 -20.81
C LYS A 53 -12.48 -3.11 -20.83
N GLU A 54 -12.71 -2.50 -19.69
CA GLU A 54 -13.56 -1.33 -19.50
C GLU A 54 -12.74 -0.16 -18.99
N PRO A 55 -13.17 1.09 -19.23
CA PRO A 55 -12.44 2.24 -18.74
C PRO A 55 -12.28 2.20 -17.21
N ALA A 56 -11.07 2.37 -16.77
CA ALA A 56 -10.75 2.49 -15.34
C ALA A 56 -9.62 3.50 -15.16
N THR A 57 -9.60 4.14 -14.01
CA THR A 57 -8.55 5.07 -13.63
C THR A 57 -7.90 4.56 -12.36
N ILE A 58 -6.63 4.23 -12.46
CA ILE A 58 -5.83 3.70 -11.36
C ILE A 58 -4.66 4.65 -11.14
N LEU A 59 -4.44 5.01 -9.89
CA LEU A 59 -3.31 5.83 -9.50
C LEU A 59 -2.26 4.93 -8.85
N PHE A 60 -1.05 4.94 -9.41
CA PHE A 60 0.08 4.19 -8.89
C PHE A 60 1.09 5.11 -8.24
N LEU A 61 1.58 4.72 -7.08
CA LEU A 61 2.60 5.45 -6.35
C LEU A 61 3.70 4.47 -5.92
N GLY A 62 4.92 4.68 -6.41
CA GLY A 62 6.10 3.95 -5.93
C GLY A 62 6.72 4.67 -4.74
N ILE A 63 6.94 3.94 -3.65
CA ILE A 63 7.52 4.48 -2.43
C ILE A 63 8.86 3.81 -2.21
N ALA A 64 9.94 4.60 -2.28
CA ALA A 64 11.28 4.10 -2.05
C ALA A 64 11.41 3.56 -0.62
N ASN A 65 12.20 2.50 -0.45
CA ASN A 65 12.36 1.84 0.85
C ASN A 65 12.93 2.77 1.92
N ASP A 66 13.86 3.63 1.56
CA ASP A 66 14.45 4.61 2.49
C ASP A 66 13.41 5.62 2.97
N MET A 67 12.55 6.11 2.07
CA MET A 67 11.45 7.02 2.42
C MET A 67 10.43 6.32 3.33
N PHE A 68 10.06 5.08 3.01
CA PHE A 68 9.14 4.31 3.82
C PHE A 68 9.70 4.05 5.21
N SER A 69 10.97 3.64 5.31
CA SER A 69 11.65 3.43 6.59
C SER A 69 11.75 4.72 7.41
N GLU A 70 12.08 5.83 6.76
CA GLU A 70 12.17 7.15 7.42
C GLU A 70 10.84 7.57 8.02
N ILE A 71 9.72 7.35 7.31
CA ILE A 71 8.38 7.63 7.80
C ILE A 71 8.02 6.74 8.99
N MET A 72 8.37 5.44 8.92
CA MET A 72 8.05 4.49 9.97
C MET A 72 8.90 4.68 11.22
N ASP A 73 10.14 5.13 11.09
CA ASP A 73 11.07 5.32 12.21
C ASP A 73 10.79 6.61 13.01
N GLU A 74 10.15 7.59 12.41
CA GLU A 74 9.70 8.75 13.17
C GLU A 74 8.53 8.34 14.08
N ASN A 75 8.63 8.62 15.37
CA ASN A 75 7.72 8.25 16.47
C ASN A 75 6.22 8.59 16.28
N ILE A 76 5.75 8.59 15.05
CA ILE A 76 4.36 8.84 14.67
C ILE A 76 3.56 7.53 14.69
N THR A 77 4.25 6.44 14.95
CA THR A 77 3.76 5.08 14.77
C THR A 77 3.16 4.47 16.03
N THR A 78 2.31 5.20 16.71
CA THR A 78 1.48 4.60 17.77
C THR A 78 0.36 3.73 17.20
N GLN A 79 0.23 3.69 15.88
CA GLN A 79 -0.88 3.01 15.24
C GLN A 79 -0.49 1.58 14.88
N LYS A 80 -1.30 0.64 15.34
CA LYS A 80 -1.08 -0.80 15.20
C LYS A 80 -0.84 -1.23 13.75
N ILE A 81 -1.53 -0.62 12.80
CA ILE A 81 -1.45 -1.01 11.39
C ILE A 81 -0.11 -0.61 10.77
N ILE A 82 0.45 0.53 11.16
CA ILE A 82 1.75 0.99 10.68
C ILE A 82 2.86 0.11 11.22
N SER A 83 2.80 -0.28 12.49
CA SER A 83 3.70 -1.28 13.07
C SER A 83 3.59 -2.62 12.36
N PHE A 84 2.42 -2.99 11.98
CA PHE A 84 2.11 -4.18 11.21
C PHE A 84 2.76 -4.14 9.83
N LEU A 85 2.57 -3.04 9.09
CA LEU A 85 3.16 -2.83 7.78
C LEU A 85 4.69 -2.87 7.85
N GLN A 86 5.27 -2.19 8.80
CA GLN A 86 6.71 -2.20 9.01
C GLN A 86 7.24 -3.61 9.26
N SER A 87 6.54 -4.38 10.08
CA SER A 87 6.94 -5.74 10.41
C SER A 87 6.78 -6.70 9.25
N ALA A 88 5.64 -6.63 8.58
CA ALA A 88 5.30 -7.54 7.50
C ALA A 88 6.05 -7.22 6.20
N LEU A 89 6.18 -5.94 5.86
CA LEU A 89 6.71 -5.51 4.57
C LEU A 89 8.21 -5.25 4.59
N LEU A 90 8.76 -4.68 5.66
CA LEU A 90 10.16 -4.28 5.70
C LEU A 90 11.10 -5.30 6.35
N LYS A 91 10.64 -6.03 7.36
CA LYS A 91 11.50 -6.88 8.18
C LYS A 91 11.54 -8.35 7.76
N GLN A 92 10.56 -8.81 7.00
CA GLN A 92 10.48 -10.20 6.56
C GLN A 92 10.87 -10.30 5.08
N LYS A 93 12.18 -10.32 4.83
CA LYS A 93 12.73 -10.32 3.46
C LYS A 93 12.31 -11.51 2.61
N ASP A 94 12.00 -12.64 3.23
CA ASP A 94 11.65 -13.89 2.54
C ASP A 94 10.14 -14.02 2.29
N LEU A 95 9.32 -13.12 2.86
CA LEU A 95 7.87 -13.15 2.70
C LEU A 95 7.44 -12.06 1.73
N GLN A 96 6.95 -12.49 0.58
CA GLN A 96 6.31 -11.58 -0.36
C GLN A 96 4.91 -11.29 0.14
N GLN A 97 4.59 -9.99 0.33
CA GLN A 97 3.34 -9.57 0.95
C GLN A 97 2.61 -8.56 0.10
N TYR A 98 1.30 -8.62 0.14
CA TYR A 98 0.43 -7.56 -0.33
C TYR A 98 -0.72 -7.38 0.65
N LEU A 99 -1.29 -6.20 0.66
CA LEU A 99 -2.44 -5.89 1.50
C LEU A 99 -3.53 -5.22 0.66
N HIS A 100 -4.76 -5.65 0.89
CA HIS A 100 -5.95 -5.13 0.26
C HIS A 100 -6.72 -4.28 1.27
N PHE A 101 -6.85 -2.99 0.98
CA PHE A 101 -7.52 -2.03 1.85
C PHE A 101 -8.87 -1.64 1.27
N LYS A 102 -9.91 -1.72 2.10
CA LYS A 102 -11.28 -1.33 1.75
C LYS A 102 -11.70 -0.12 2.58
N PRO A 103 -12.26 0.93 1.94
CA PRO A 103 -12.59 2.17 2.65
C PRO A 103 -13.78 2.02 3.58
N GLY A 104 -13.69 2.64 4.74
CA GLY A 104 -14.85 2.97 5.55
C GLY A 104 -15.62 4.16 4.96
N THR A 105 -16.70 4.57 5.60
CA THR A 105 -17.55 5.67 5.12
C THR A 105 -16.76 6.97 5.02
N GLY A 106 -16.76 7.58 3.84
CA GLY A 106 -16.09 8.85 3.56
C GLY A 106 -14.57 8.77 3.39
N ALA A 107 -13.97 7.61 3.63
CA ALA A 107 -12.51 7.44 3.58
C ALA A 107 -11.93 7.62 2.18
N SER A 108 -12.63 7.16 1.15
CA SER A 108 -12.15 7.23 -0.22
C SER A 108 -11.98 8.68 -0.71
N LYS A 109 -12.90 9.56 -0.35
CA LYS A 109 -12.79 10.98 -0.70
C LYS A 109 -11.59 11.63 -0.05
N GLU A 110 -11.40 11.39 1.23
CA GLU A 110 -10.27 11.93 1.99
C GLU A 110 -8.93 11.40 1.43
N MET A 111 -8.87 10.12 1.10
CA MET A 111 -7.70 9.52 0.49
C MET A 111 -7.39 10.14 -0.87
N GLU A 112 -8.40 10.25 -1.72
CA GLU A 112 -8.24 10.82 -3.06
C GLU A 112 -7.77 12.27 -3.02
N ASP A 113 -8.33 13.09 -2.14
CA ASP A 113 -7.90 14.47 -1.95
C ASP A 113 -6.42 14.53 -1.55
N CYS A 114 -5.99 13.67 -0.64
CA CYS A 114 -4.60 13.61 -0.19
C CYS A 114 -3.66 13.12 -1.31
N LEU A 115 -4.07 12.12 -2.06
CA LEU A 115 -3.29 11.61 -3.20
C LEU A 115 -3.15 12.67 -4.30
N CYS A 116 -4.20 13.44 -4.57
CA CYS A 116 -4.15 14.53 -5.53
C CYS A 116 -3.15 15.62 -5.10
N LEU A 117 -3.14 16.00 -3.83
CA LEU A 117 -2.16 16.94 -3.29
C LEU A 117 -0.73 16.43 -3.46
N LEU A 118 -0.51 15.15 -3.19
CA LEU A 118 0.80 14.53 -3.36
C LEU A 118 1.25 14.55 -4.83
N LEU A 119 0.35 14.21 -5.75
CA LEU A 119 0.66 14.25 -7.18
C LEU A 119 1.00 15.65 -7.66
N ASP A 120 0.26 16.66 -7.22
CA ASP A 120 0.52 18.05 -7.57
C ASP A 120 1.91 18.47 -7.07
N GLU A 121 2.27 18.10 -5.85
CA GLU A 121 3.58 18.41 -5.29
C GLU A 121 4.70 17.71 -6.06
N LEU A 122 4.52 16.44 -6.43
CA LEU A 122 5.50 15.70 -7.24
C LEU A 122 5.71 16.30 -8.62
N ARG A 123 4.65 16.82 -9.24
CA ARG A 123 4.72 17.46 -10.56
C ARG A 123 5.41 18.82 -10.53
N ASN A 124 5.14 19.61 -9.51
CA ASN A 124 5.61 20.98 -9.43
C ASN A 124 7.03 21.11 -8.90
N GLY A 125 7.50 20.16 -8.10
CA GLY A 125 8.90 20.06 -7.68
C GLY A 125 9.48 21.31 -7.03
N ALA A 126 8.68 22.08 -6.29
CA ALA A 126 9.09 23.35 -5.70
C ALA A 126 10.01 23.13 -4.49
N THR A 127 10.61 24.21 -4.00
CA THR A 127 11.44 24.19 -2.80
C THR A 127 10.67 23.60 -1.60
N GLY A 128 11.28 22.66 -0.90
CA GLY A 128 10.66 21.99 0.25
C GLY A 128 9.75 20.83 -0.12
N SER A 129 9.63 20.49 -1.40
CA SER A 129 8.77 19.43 -1.92
C SER A 129 8.97 18.09 -1.19
N ARG A 130 10.21 17.71 -0.88
CA ARG A 130 10.52 16.47 -0.16
C ARG A 130 9.78 16.40 1.18
N TYR A 131 9.76 17.48 1.94
CA TYR A 131 9.10 17.53 3.26
C TYR A 131 7.58 17.52 3.14
N ILE A 132 7.05 18.22 2.14
CA ILE A 132 5.62 18.24 1.87
C ILE A 132 5.14 16.85 1.45
N CYS A 133 5.86 16.20 0.53
CA CYS A 133 5.56 14.84 0.11
C CYS A 133 5.63 13.86 1.27
N LYS A 134 6.64 13.96 2.12
CA LYS A 134 6.76 13.13 3.32
C LYS A 134 5.56 13.31 4.26
N GLY A 135 5.15 14.55 4.50
CA GLY A 135 3.97 14.85 5.30
C GLY A 135 2.68 14.31 4.71
N LEU A 136 2.52 14.40 3.39
CA LEU A 136 1.35 13.84 2.69
C LEU A 136 1.35 12.31 2.74
N LEU A 137 2.48 11.67 2.58
CA LEU A 137 2.61 10.22 2.75
C LEU A 137 2.23 9.78 4.16
N LEU A 138 2.69 10.50 5.17
CA LEU A 138 2.28 10.25 6.57
C LEU A 138 0.77 10.35 6.73
N ARG A 139 0.15 11.34 6.12
CA ARG A 139 -1.31 11.50 6.15
C ARG A 139 -2.01 10.33 5.46
N ILE A 140 -1.51 9.89 4.32
CA ILE A 140 -2.03 8.73 3.59
C ILE A 140 -2.01 7.49 4.48
N PHE A 141 -0.88 7.20 5.13
CA PHE A 141 -0.77 6.04 6.02
C PHE A 141 -1.67 6.18 7.26
N ARG A 142 -1.85 7.38 7.77
CA ARG A 142 -2.78 7.64 8.87
C ARG A 142 -4.23 7.38 8.46
N ILE A 143 -4.63 7.80 7.26
CA ILE A 143 -5.97 7.52 6.73
C ILE A 143 -6.14 6.00 6.56
N MET A 144 -5.16 5.33 5.96
CA MET A 144 -5.18 3.87 5.79
C MET A 144 -5.36 3.15 7.13
N SER A 145 -4.64 3.57 8.16
CA SER A 145 -4.70 2.91 9.47
C SER A 145 -5.97 3.18 10.24
N SER A 146 -6.58 4.36 10.08
CA SER A 146 -7.73 4.78 10.88
C SER A 146 -9.08 4.62 10.20
N LYS A 147 -9.12 4.65 8.86
CA LYS A 147 -10.37 4.73 8.09
C LYS A 147 -10.53 3.63 7.04
N TYR A 148 -9.57 2.76 6.91
CA TYR A 148 -9.61 1.61 6.01
C TYR A 148 -9.54 0.33 6.80
N GLU A 149 -10.20 -0.70 6.28
CA GLU A 149 -10.01 -2.07 6.74
C GLU A 149 -9.12 -2.80 5.75
N PHE A 150 -8.27 -3.69 6.22
CA PHE A 150 -7.46 -4.51 5.34
C PHE A 150 -7.77 -5.99 5.53
N SER A 151 -7.75 -6.71 4.40
CA SER A 151 -7.95 -8.15 4.35
C SER A 151 -6.61 -8.84 4.09
N LEU A 152 -6.41 -9.94 4.79
CA LEU A 152 -5.30 -10.84 4.57
C LEU A 152 -5.84 -12.17 4.06
N SER A 153 -5.09 -12.85 3.20
CA SER A 153 -5.34 -14.25 2.91
C SER A 153 -5.16 -15.07 4.19
N ARG A 154 -5.71 -16.28 4.21
CA ARG A 154 -5.56 -17.17 5.37
C ARG A 154 -4.10 -17.42 5.73
N GLU A 155 -3.26 -17.58 4.71
CA GLU A 155 -1.82 -17.82 4.88
C GLU A 155 -1.12 -16.58 5.42
N GLN A 156 -1.43 -15.40 4.88
CA GLN A 156 -0.91 -14.12 5.37
C GLN A 156 -1.28 -13.88 6.82
N ARG A 157 -2.52 -14.20 7.22
CA ARG A 157 -2.95 -14.09 8.62
C ARG A 157 -2.14 -14.97 9.55
N LYS A 158 -1.90 -16.21 9.16
CA LYS A 158 -1.07 -17.14 9.95
C LYS A 158 0.33 -16.61 10.13
N THR A 159 0.94 -16.12 9.07
CA THR A 159 2.28 -15.54 9.10
C THR A 159 2.35 -14.31 9.99
N MET A 160 1.41 -13.40 9.86
CA MET A 160 1.35 -12.20 10.69
C MET A 160 1.12 -12.51 12.16
N ASN A 161 0.22 -13.44 12.46
CA ASN A 161 -0.02 -13.89 13.84
C ASN A 161 1.23 -14.49 14.44
N TRP A 162 1.99 -15.26 13.68
CA TRP A 162 3.25 -15.82 14.13
C TRP A 162 4.28 -14.72 14.42
N ILE A 163 4.41 -13.73 13.56
CA ILE A 163 5.31 -12.58 13.76
C ILE A 163 4.96 -11.82 15.03
N ILE A 164 3.69 -11.53 15.26
CA ILE A 164 3.20 -10.84 16.45
C ILE A 164 3.51 -11.67 17.69
N SER A 165 3.18 -12.95 17.68
CA SER A 165 3.41 -13.87 18.79
C SER A 165 4.90 -13.97 19.12
N SER A 166 5.75 -14.09 18.12
CA SER A 166 7.21 -14.13 18.30
C SER A 166 7.76 -12.85 18.94
N ARG A 167 7.18 -11.70 18.66
CA ARG A 167 7.59 -10.43 19.26
C ARG A 167 7.14 -10.29 20.71
N ILE A 168 5.95 -10.74 21.03
CA ILE A 168 5.44 -10.72 22.41
C ILE A 168 6.32 -11.61 23.31
N ILE A 169 6.78 -12.73 22.81
CA ILE A 169 7.62 -13.66 23.56
C ILE A 169 9.04 -13.10 23.75
N LYS A 170 9.54 -12.25 22.85
CA LYS A 170 10.89 -11.68 22.92
C LYS A 170 11.00 -10.40 23.78
N THR A 171 9.89 -9.85 24.18
CA THR A 171 9.86 -8.72 25.11
C THR A 171 9.78 -9.18 26.54
#